data_8be243a72d188a7e1887cfd6d61db45a
#
_entry.id   8be243a72d188a7e1887cfd6d61db45a
#
_cell.length_a   1.000
_cell.length_b   1.000
_cell.length_c   1.000
_cell.angle_alpha   90.00
_cell.angle_beta   90.00
_cell.angle_gamma   90.00
#
_symmetry.space_group_name_H-M   'P 1'
#
loop_
_entity.id
_entity.type
_entity.pdbx_description
1 polymer ?
#
loop_
_entity_poly.entity_id
_entity_poly.type
_entity_poly.pdbx_seq_one_letter_code
_entity_poly.pdbx_strand_id
1 'polypeptide(L)'
;MKLRAYCVNLPSDEARRDHCIREYQKAGIAYEFIEAVDGREQDVQPDPALSIEQQKLWDNIDKTALSIGFFNRGTNSAERACAKSHALVWKRISEVSDAEKGVYFLVNEDDFNVLELGGLDKALNEAEDLNFDMIYLGYRGGNYHKSTPKERMQRIWHRMKWLLSDKSDIAKFRKNLILLGKARVHRQSQFFYHAGMTWGGHAYLLNRAGARKLLSYNENLRFLPDEAFRYAILDGQFSVGMSKVKYFGCDTQFGSALRSQEDHDAHHEMFPSD
;
A
#
# COMPACT_ATOMS: atom_id res chain seq x y z
N MET A 1 19.89 3.42 12.81
CA MET A 1 18.84 2.38 12.99
C MET A 1 19.18 1.17 12.12
N LYS A 2 19.00 -0.07 12.59
CA LYS A 2 19.17 -1.25 11.72
C LYS A 2 17.84 -1.54 11.02
N LEU A 3 17.69 -1.05 9.80
CA LEU A 3 16.56 -1.41 8.95
C LEU A 3 16.67 -2.89 8.57
N ARG A 4 15.59 -3.65 8.78
CA ARG A 4 15.44 -5.03 8.29
C ARG A 4 14.41 -5.05 7.17
N ALA A 5 14.70 -5.79 6.11
CA ALA A 5 13.83 -5.91 4.96
C ALA A 5 13.26 -7.33 4.81
N TYR A 6 12.03 -7.40 4.36
CA TYR A 6 11.39 -8.60 3.84
C TYR A 6 11.14 -8.42 2.35
N CYS A 7 11.66 -9.33 1.53
CA CYS A 7 11.49 -9.32 0.09
C CYS A 7 10.57 -10.47 -0.32
N VAL A 8 9.47 -10.13 -0.97
CA VAL A 8 8.55 -11.11 -1.56
C VAL A 8 9.12 -11.56 -2.90
N ASN A 9 9.44 -12.84 -3.04
CA ASN A 9 10.04 -13.39 -4.26
C ASN A 9 9.56 -14.83 -4.51
N LEU A 10 9.26 -15.15 -5.76
CA LEU A 10 9.00 -16.52 -6.19
C LEU A 10 10.32 -17.31 -6.19
N PRO A 11 10.39 -18.47 -5.53
CA PRO A 11 11.61 -19.28 -5.49
C PRO A 11 12.14 -19.68 -6.87
N SER A 12 11.23 -19.83 -7.83
CA SER A 12 11.54 -20.16 -9.21
C SER A 12 12.13 -19.00 -10.03
N ASP A 13 12.04 -17.75 -9.54
CA ASP A 13 12.57 -16.57 -10.24
C ASP A 13 13.95 -16.17 -9.70
N GLU A 14 14.97 -16.94 -10.07
CA GLU A 14 16.35 -16.72 -9.66
C GLU A 14 16.89 -15.36 -10.14
N ALA A 15 16.51 -14.91 -11.34
CA ALA A 15 16.98 -13.65 -11.91
C ALA A 15 16.55 -12.44 -11.07
N ARG A 16 15.28 -12.40 -10.65
CA ARG A 16 14.76 -11.38 -9.74
C ARG A 16 15.39 -11.50 -8.36
N ARG A 17 15.59 -12.72 -7.88
CA ARG A 17 16.26 -12.97 -6.58
C ARG A 17 17.67 -12.41 -6.56
N ASP A 18 18.46 -12.68 -7.59
CA ASP A 18 19.83 -12.16 -7.74
C ASP A 18 19.85 -10.64 -7.86
N HIS A 19 18.88 -10.07 -8.55
CA HIS A 19 18.70 -8.62 -8.61
C HIS A 19 18.49 -8.02 -7.20
N CYS A 20 17.56 -8.57 -6.42
CA CYS A 20 17.30 -8.12 -5.05
C CYS A 20 18.54 -8.22 -4.16
N ILE A 21 19.30 -9.31 -4.26
CA ILE A 21 20.56 -9.49 -3.51
C ILE A 21 21.51 -8.34 -3.79
N ARG A 22 21.72 -7.99 -5.06
CA ARG A 22 22.60 -6.87 -5.45
C ARG A 22 22.10 -5.53 -4.90
N GLU A 23 20.80 -5.26 -4.99
CA GLU A 23 20.24 -4.00 -4.50
C GLU A 23 20.34 -3.89 -2.97
N TYR A 24 20.09 -4.97 -2.21
CA TYR A 24 20.28 -4.97 -0.76
C TYR A 24 21.75 -4.81 -0.35
N GLN A 25 22.68 -5.47 -1.06
CA GLN A 25 24.11 -5.30 -0.82
C GLN A 25 24.55 -3.86 -1.07
N LYS A 26 24.10 -3.25 -2.17
CA LYS A 26 24.36 -1.84 -2.50
C LYS A 26 23.83 -0.90 -1.41
N ALA A 27 22.67 -1.22 -0.84
CA ALA A 27 22.05 -0.42 0.22
C ALA A 27 22.61 -0.70 1.63
N GLY A 28 23.33 -1.78 1.83
CA GLY A 28 23.77 -2.22 3.16
C GLY A 28 22.61 -2.59 4.10
N ILE A 29 21.48 -3.04 3.55
CA ILE A 29 20.28 -3.41 4.28
C ILE A 29 20.25 -4.91 4.52
N ALA A 30 20.02 -5.33 5.78
CA ALA A 30 19.80 -6.73 6.11
C ALA A 30 18.41 -7.16 5.62
N TYR A 31 18.31 -8.32 5.00
CA TYR A 31 17.08 -8.79 4.38
C TYR A 31 16.81 -10.28 4.62
N GLU A 32 15.54 -10.65 4.49
CA GLU A 32 15.03 -12.02 4.48
C GLU A 32 14.07 -12.17 3.30
N PHE A 33 14.21 -13.23 2.50
CA PHE A 33 13.23 -13.54 1.48
C PHE A 33 12.02 -14.25 2.07
N ILE A 34 10.84 -13.77 1.72
CA ILE A 34 9.57 -14.45 1.97
C ILE A 34 9.15 -15.13 0.68
N GLU A 35 9.01 -16.44 0.75
CA GLU A 35 8.60 -17.26 -0.38
C GLU A 35 7.20 -16.87 -0.84
N ALA A 36 7.11 -16.36 -2.05
CA ALA A 36 5.86 -15.93 -2.65
C ALA A 36 5.02 -17.13 -3.09
N VAL A 37 3.71 -16.99 -3.03
CA VAL A 37 2.77 -17.97 -3.55
C VAL A 37 2.69 -17.81 -5.06
N ASP A 38 2.89 -18.91 -5.80
CA ASP A 38 2.74 -18.91 -7.26
C ASP A 38 1.28 -19.19 -7.66
N GLY A 39 0.59 -18.16 -8.13
CA GLY A 39 -0.81 -18.26 -8.56
C GLY A 39 -1.01 -19.03 -9.88
N ARG A 40 0.09 -19.40 -10.57
CA ARG A 40 0.05 -20.26 -11.77
C ARG A 40 0.00 -21.75 -11.37
N GLU A 41 0.63 -22.07 -10.25
CA GLU A 41 0.68 -23.45 -9.73
C GLU A 41 -0.44 -23.75 -8.74
N GLN A 42 -0.93 -22.72 -8.05
CA GLN A 42 -1.96 -22.85 -7.02
C GLN A 42 -3.17 -21.99 -7.38
N ASP A 43 -4.33 -22.59 -7.52
CA ASP A 43 -5.59 -21.84 -7.63
C ASP A 43 -5.95 -21.25 -6.26
N VAL A 44 -5.49 -20.03 -6.02
CA VAL A 44 -5.76 -19.32 -4.78
C VAL A 44 -7.18 -18.79 -4.80
N GLN A 45 -8.06 -19.42 -4.04
CA GLN A 45 -9.44 -19.00 -3.87
C GLN A 45 -9.55 -17.91 -2.79
N PRO A 46 -10.50 -16.97 -2.91
CA PRO A 46 -10.82 -16.07 -1.80
C PRO A 46 -11.37 -16.90 -0.64
N ASP A 47 -11.09 -16.47 0.59
CA ASP A 47 -11.66 -17.13 1.76
C ASP A 47 -13.20 -16.94 1.73
N PRO A 48 -13.99 -18.02 1.69
CA PRO A 48 -15.45 -17.94 1.64
C PRO A 48 -16.08 -17.45 2.95
N ALA A 49 -15.32 -17.38 4.01
CA ALA A 49 -15.80 -17.07 5.37
C ALA A 49 -15.93 -15.57 5.69
N LEU A 50 -16.32 -14.74 4.71
CA LEU A 50 -16.75 -13.37 5.03
C LEU A 50 -17.97 -13.41 5.96
N SER A 51 -17.88 -12.73 7.10
CA SER A 51 -19.10 -12.45 7.86
C SER A 51 -20.09 -11.67 6.98
N ILE A 52 -21.39 -11.88 7.19
CA ILE A 52 -22.44 -11.16 6.44
C ILE A 52 -22.27 -9.64 6.56
N GLU A 53 -21.75 -9.15 7.68
CA GLU A 53 -21.48 -7.73 7.90
C GLU A 53 -20.30 -7.23 7.07
N GLN A 54 -19.21 -7.99 7.01
CA GLN A 54 -18.07 -7.67 6.16
C GLN A 54 -18.47 -7.68 4.68
N GLN A 55 -19.25 -8.67 4.24
CA GLN A 55 -19.74 -8.71 2.86
C GLN A 55 -20.60 -7.48 2.54
N LYS A 56 -21.54 -7.09 3.40
CA LYS A 56 -22.36 -5.89 3.20
C LYS A 56 -21.53 -4.62 3.15
N LEU A 57 -20.50 -4.50 4.01
CA LEU A 57 -19.60 -3.35 4.00
C LEU A 57 -18.87 -3.24 2.66
N TRP A 58 -18.33 -4.35 2.18
CA TRP A 58 -17.60 -4.40 0.90
C TRP A 58 -18.51 -4.12 -0.29
N ASP A 59 -19.71 -4.69 -0.34
CA ASP A 59 -20.68 -4.42 -1.40
C ASP A 59 -21.06 -2.94 -1.48
N ASN A 60 -21.15 -2.27 -0.35
CA ASN A 60 -21.42 -0.84 -0.30
C ASN A 60 -20.23 0.00 -0.77
N ILE A 61 -19.00 -0.39 -0.39
CA ILE A 61 -17.77 0.24 -0.86
C ILE A 61 -17.65 0.09 -2.37
N ASP A 62 -17.87 -1.11 -2.90
CA ASP A 62 -17.79 -1.41 -4.33
C ASP A 62 -18.82 -0.61 -5.15
N LYS A 63 -20.06 -0.58 -4.72
CA LYS A 63 -21.10 0.23 -5.37
C LYS A 63 -20.72 1.71 -5.41
N THR A 64 -20.11 2.20 -4.34
CA THR A 64 -19.67 3.60 -4.28
C THR A 64 -18.43 3.80 -5.14
N ALA A 65 -17.47 2.87 -5.12
CA ALA A 65 -16.28 2.91 -5.95
C ALA A 65 -16.65 2.93 -7.45
N LEU A 66 -17.55 2.06 -7.89
CA LEU A 66 -18.09 2.05 -9.25
C LEU A 66 -18.79 3.37 -9.60
N SER A 67 -19.61 3.93 -8.71
CA SER A 67 -20.36 5.17 -8.94
C SER A 67 -19.47 6.40 -9.14
N ILE A 68 -18.21 6.34 -8.74
CA ILE A 68 -17.22 7.42 -8.83
C ILE A 68 -16.06 7.09 -9.79
N GLY A 69 -16.20 6.04 -10.61
CA GLY A 69 -15.19 5.62 -11.58
C GLY A 69 -14.04 4.80 -10.98
N PHE A 70 -14.19 4.30 -9.76
CA PHE A 70 -13.26 3.33 -9.18
C PHE A 70 -13.62 1.91 -9.63
N PHE A 71 -12.69 1.25 -10.31
CA PHE A 71 -12.87 -0.13 -10.74
C PHE A 71 -12.60 -1.10 -9.60
N ASN A 72 -13.58 -1.94 -9.26
CA ASN A 72 -13.37 -3.21 -8.60
C ASN A 72 -13.78 -4.31 -9.59
N ARG A 73 -12.81 -4.87 -10.27
CA ARG A 73 -13.00 -5.92 -11.29
C ARG A 73 -12.90 -7.34 -10.75
N GLY A 74 -12.80 -7.50 -9.44
CA GLY A 74 -12.42 -8.78 -8.84
C GLY A 74 -10.96 -9.15 -9.10
N THR A 75 -10.42 -10.01 -8.26
CA THR A 75 -9.03 -10.49 -8.37
C THR A 75 -8.98 -11.83 -9.09
N ASN A 76 -8.00 -12.03 -9.97
CA ASN A 76 -7.66 -13.34 -10.52
C ASN A 76 -6.78 -14.15 -9.54
N SER A 77 -6.47 -15.42 -9.87
CA SER A 77 -5.66 -16.28 -8.98
C SER A 77 -4.26 -15.73 -8.73
N ALA A 78 -3.59 -15.17 -9.74
CA ALA A 78 -2.26 -14.59 -9.60
C ALA A 78 -2.28 -13.35 -8.70
N GLU A 79 -3.30 -12.50 -8.81
CA GLU A 79 -3.49 -11.33 -7.97
C GLU A 79 -3.77 -11.71 -6.51
N ARG A 80 -4.58 -12.76 -6.28
CA ARG A 80 -4.80 -13.31 -4.94
C ARG A 80 -3.55 -13.95 -4.36
N ALA A 81 -2.74 -14.62 -5.18
CA ALA A 81 -1.45 -15.17 -4.79
C ALA A 81 -0.47 -14.06 -4.35
N CYS A 82 -0.42 -12.94 -5.08
CA CYS A 82 0.32 -11.76 -4.69
C CYS A 82 -0.17 -11.22 -3.35
N ALA A 83 -1.48 -11.03 -3.18
CA ALA A 83 -2.07 -10.59 -1.93
C ALA A 83 -1.75 -11.53 -0.76
N LYS A 84 -1.80 -12.84 -0.98
CA LYS A 84 -1.43 -13.87 0.01
C LYS A 84 0.05 -13.81 0.37
N SER A 85 0.92 -13.58 -0.61
CA SER A 85 2.35 -13.42 -0.39
C SER A 85 2.66 -12.21 0.51
N HIS A 86 2.02 -11.08 0.27
CA HIS A 86 2.14 -9.93 1.16
C HIS A 86 1.52 -10.18 2.55
N ALA A 87 0.43 -10.93 2.62
CA ALA A 87 -0.18 -11.31 3.90
C ALA A 87 0.78 -12.18 4.75
N LEU A 88 1.62 -13.02 4.15
CA LEU A 88 2.68 -13.75 4.86
C LEU A 88 3.69 -12.80 5.50
N VAL A 89 4.13 -11.76 4.78
CA VAL A 89 5.00 -10.72 5.31
C VAL A 89 4.31 -9.97 6.46
N TRP A 90 3.06 -9.54 6.26
CA TRP A 90 2.31 -8.83 7.31
C TRP A 90 2.12 -9.71 8.55
N LYS A 91 1.88 -11.01 8.37
CA LYS A 91 1.82 -11.97 9.48
C LYS A 91 3.16 -12.02 10.23
N ARG A 92 4.28 -12.17 9.51
CA ARG A 92 5.62 -12.17 10.09
C ARG A 92 5.89 -10.91 10.94
N ILE A 93 5.53 -9.73 10.41
CA ILE A 93 5.69 -8.46 11.13
C ILE A 93 4.71 -8.35 12.32
N SER A 94 3.49 -8.86 12.19
CA SER A 94 2.48 -8.81 13.26
C SER A 94 2.86 -9.63 14.49
N GLU A 95 3.73 -10.62 14.32
CA GLU A 95 4.18 -11.58 15.34
C GLU A 95 5.50 -11.17 16.02
N VAL A 96 6.13 -10.05 15.62
CA VAL A 96 7.34 -9.55 16.28
C VAL A 96 7.10 -9.24 17.75
N SER A 97 8.14 -9.31 18.56
CA SER A 97 8.07 -9.12 20.01
C SER A 97 7.57 -7.71 20.39
N ASP A 98 7.08 -7.55 21.62
CA ASP A 98 6.67 -6.23 22.12
C ASP A 98 7.83 -5.23 22.22
N ALA A 99 9.07 -5.72 22.36
CA ALA A 99 10.26 -4.88 22.30
C ALA A 99 10.47 -4.21 20.94
N GLU A 100 9.88 -4.77 19.88
CA GLU A 100 9.95 -4.24 18.50
C GLU A 100 8.65 -3.53 18.06
N LYS A 101 7.76 -3.20 18.99
CA LYS A 101 6.42 -2.67 18.68
C LYS A 101 6.41 -1.41 17.82
N GLY A 102 7.37 -0.51 17.99
CA GLY A 102 7.51 0.73 17.22
C GLY A 102 8.46 0.64 16.03
N VAL A 103 9.10 -0.52 15.83
CA VAL A 103 10.09 -0.73 14.78
C VAL A 103 9.41 -0.86 13.43
N TYR A 104 9.99 -0.21 12.42
CA TYR A 104 9.58 -0.38 11.04
C TYR A 104 10.41 -1.43 10.33
N PHE A 105 9.73 -2.22 9.51
CA PHE A 105 10.33 -3.19 8.60
C PHE A 105 10.11 -2.70 7.17
N LEU A 106 11.15 -2.77 6.35
CA LEU A 106 11.04 -2.51 4.93
C LEU A 106 10.43 -3.74 4.24
N VAL A 107 9.40 -3.55 3.45
CA VAL A 107 8.82 -4.60 2.62
C VAL A 107 9.03 -4.23 1.17
N ASN A 108 9.61 -5.16 0.40
CA ASN A 108 9.86 -4.99 -1.02
C ASN A 108 9.22 -6.12 -1.85
N GLU A 109 8.77 -5.76 -3.05
CA GLU A 109 8.58 -6.71 -4.15
C GLU A 109 9.94 -6.98 -4.82
N ASP A 110 10.06 -8.04 -5.58
CA ASP A 110 11.33 -8.51 -6.16
C ASP A 110 11.76 -7.77 -7.43
N ASP A 111 11.06 -6.71 -7.78
CA ASP A 111 11.39 -5.78 -8.87
C ASP A 111 11.81 -4.39 -8.37
N PHE A 112 12.09 -4.23 -7.07
CA PHE A 112 12.54 -2.95 -6.56
C PHE A 112 13.97 -2.62 -7.00
N ASN A 113 14.29 -1.33 -7.07
CA ASN A 113 15.64 -0.83 -7.19
C ASN A 113 15.91 0.31 -6.21
N VAL A 114 17.16 0.43 -5.79
CA VAL A 114 17.59 1.53 -4.90
C VAL A 114 17.89 2.77 -5.74
N LEU A 115 17.17 3.85 -5.49
CA LEU A 115 17.34 5.13 -6.19
C LEU A 115 18.24 6.08 -5.40
N GLU A 116 17.93 6.29 -4.13
CA GLU A 116 18.57 7.29 -3.29
C GLU A 116 18.59 6.79 -1.83
N LEU A 117 19.71 6.91 -1.16
CA LEU A 117 19.86 6.56 0.26
C LEU A 117 20.21 7.77 1.13
N GLY A 118 20.54 8.90 0.50
CA GLY A 118 20.88 10.13 1.22
C GLY A 118 19.71 10.60 2.09
N GLY A 119 19.96 10.70 3.38
CA GLY A 119 18.95 11.14 4.35
C GLY A 119 17.94 10.08 4.78
N LEU A 120 18.01 8.83 4.29
CA LEU A 120 17.12 7.75 4.72
C LEU A 120 17.16 7.52 6.24
N ASP A 121 18.36 7.49 6.85
CA ASP A 121 18.49 7.33 8.31
C ASP A 121 17.76 8.42 9.08
N LYS A 122 17.84 9.68 8.61
CA LYS A 122 17.13 10.80 9.25
C LYS A 122 15.62 10.66 9.08
N ALA A 123 15.18 10.22 7.89
CA ALA A 123 13.77 9.98 7.63
C ALA A 123 13.24 8.84 8.51
N LEU A 124 14.00 7.76 8.68
CA LEU A 124 13.63 6.63 9.53
C LEU A 124 13.50 7.04 11.00
N ASN A 125 14.43 7.85 11.51
CA ASN A 125 14.35 8.38 12.88
C ASN A 125 13.09 9.25 13.06
N GLU A 126 12.78 10.13 12.11
CA GLU A 126 11.55 10.92 12.17
C GLU A 126 10.28 10.05 12.08
N ALA A 127 10.34 8.95 11.33
CA ALA A 127 9.20 8.03 11.18
C ALA A 127 8.74 7.42 12.51
N GLU A 128 9.67 7.11 13.41
CA GLU A 128 9.38 6.56 14.74
C GLU A 128 8.54 7.54 15.58
N ASP A 129 8.87 8.85 15.51
CA ASP A 129 8.15 9.90 16.24
C ASP A 129 6.74 10.15 15.67
N LEU A 130 6.54 9.94 14.36
CA LEU A 130 5.29 10.25 13.68
C LEU A 130 4.24 9.13 13.79
N ASN A 131 4.64 7.94 14.20
CA ASN A 131 3.77 6.79 14.48
C ASN A 131 2.79 6.46 13.33
N PHE A 132 3.28 6.48 12.08
CA PHE A 132 2.51 5.97 10.96
C PHE A 132 2.37 4.44 11.05
N ASP A 133 1.25 3.90 10.61
CA ASP A 133 1.10 2.44 10.46
C ASP A 133 1.97 1.90 9.32
N MET A 134 2.10 2.70 8.25
CA MET A 134 2.86 2.38 7.05
C MET A 134 3.46 3.66 6.43
N ILE A 135 4.58 3.53 5.71
CA ILE A 135 5.19 4.65 4.98
C ILE A 135 5.64 4.17 3.60
N TYR A 136 5.16 4.81 2.54
CA TYR A 136 5.69 4.60 1.20
C TYR A 136 7.09 5.19 1.07
N LEU A 137 8.08 4.36 0.70
CA LEU A 137 9.43 4.78 0.32
C LEU A 137 9.65 4.72 -1.19
N GLY A 138 8.90 3.84 -1.88
CA GLY A 138 8.77 3.75 -3.32
C GLY A 138 7.29 3.76 -3.70
N TYR A 139 6.91 4.52 -4.74
CA TYR A 139 5.52 4.66 -5.16
C TYR A 139 5.42 5.15 -6.60
N ARG A 140 4.31 4.82 -7.27
CA ARG A 140 3.93 5.37 -8.58
C ARG A 140 2.90 6.47 -8.39
N GLY A 141 2.95 7.51 -9.23
CA GLY A 141 2.08 8.67 -9.06
C GLY A 141 2.51 9.50 -7.85
N GLY A 142 1.63 9.72 -6.93
CA GLY A 142 1.91 10.57 -5.75
C GLY A 142 1.53 12.00 -6.03
N ASN A 143 0.24 12.21 -6.29
CA ASN A 143 -0.32 13.55 -6.47
C ASN A 143 -0.26 14.31 -5.13
N TYR A 144 0.94 14.84 -4.82
CA TYR A 144 1.05 15.85 -3.80
C TYR A 144 0.31 17.10 -4.27
N HIS A 145 -0.64 17.55 -3.46
CA HIS A 145 -1.40 18.74 -3.77
C HIS A 145 -1.30 19.76 -2.66
N LYS A 146 -0.65 20.91 -2.94
CA LYS A 146 -0.87 22.11 -2.13
C LYS A 146 -2.33 22.48 -2.29
N SER A 147 -3.14 22.31 -1.22
CA SER A 147 -4.56 22.66 -1.29
C SER A 147 -4.72 24.13 -1.61
N THR A 148 -5.36 24.42 -2.73
CA THR A 148 -5.80 25.77 -3.07
C THR A 148 -6.82 26.28 -2.05
N PRO A 149 -7.04 27.59 -1.91
CA PRO A 149 -8.08 28.12 -1.04
C PRO A 149 -9.47 27.51 -1.34
N LYS A 150 -9.79 27.29 -2.62
CA LYS A 150 -11.03 26.64 -3.06
C LYS A 150 -11.17 25.21 -2.50
N GLU A 151 -10.10 24.41 -2.58
CA GLU A 151 -10.11 23.06 -2.04
C GLU A 151 -10.17 23.01 -0.51
N ARG A 152 -9.54 23.98 0.17
CA ARG A 152 -9.70 24.11 1.62
C ARG A 152 -11.15 24.37 2.00
N MET A 153 -11.83 25.26 1.28
CA MET A 153 -13.25 25.53 1.48
C MET A 153 -14.13 24.32 1.18
N GLN A 154 -13.85 23.59 0.08
CA GLN A 154 -14.54 22.34 -0.24
C GLN A 154 -14.38 21.30 0.87
N ARG A 155 -13.17 21.13 1.43
CA ARG A 155 -12.93 20.21 2.56
C ARG A 155 -13.71 20.59 3.81
N ILE A 156 -13.77 21.89 4.14
CA ILE A 156 -14.59 22.38 5.27
C ILE A 156 -16.06 22.07 5.02
N TRP A 157 -16.57 22.36 3.82
CA TRP A 157 -17.94 22.07 3.42
C TRP A 157 -18.27 20.57 3.52
N HIS A 158 -17.41 19.68 3.04
CA HIS A 158 -17.63 18.24 3.14
C HIS A 158 -17.57 17.73 4.57
N ARG A 159 -16.73 18.32 5.44
CA ARG A 159 -16.75 18.02 6.88
C ARG A 159 -18.08 18.44 7.53
N MET A 160 -18.57 19.62 7.21
CA MET A 160 -19.87 20.09 7.72
C MET A 160 -21.02 19.21 7.22
N LYS A 161 -21.06 18.90 5.94
CA LYS A 161 -22.04 17.95 5.39
C LYS A 161 -21.99 16.60 6.10
N TRP A 162 -20.82 16.10 6.38
CA TRP A 162 -20.65 14.85 7.11
C TRP A 162 -21.25 14.91 8.53
N LEU A 163 -21.10 16.02 9.22
CA LEU A 163 -21.68 16.19 10.57
C LEU A 163 -23.21 16.17 10.56
N LEU A 164 -23.81 16.56 9.44
CA LEU A 164 -25.25 16.63 9.22
C LEU A 164 -25.80 15.41 8.45
N SER A 165 -24.95 14.46 8.04
CA SER A 165 -25.37 13.28 7.29
C SER A 165 -25.83 12.15 8.20
N ASP A 166 -26.48 11.16 7.61
CA ASP A 166 -26.91 9.91 8.25
C ASP A 166 -25.74 9.04 8.78
N LYS A 167 -24.51 9.45 8.50
CA LYS A 167 -23.27 8.74 8.85
C LYS A 167 -23.19 7.30 8.34
N SER A 168 -23.89 7.00 7.26
CA SER A 168 -23.75 5.73 6.57
C SER A 168 -22.31 5.49 6.10
N ASP A 169 -21.93 4.22 5.93
CA ASP A 169 -20.59 3.87 5.46
C ASP A 169 -20.28 4.47 4.08
N ILE A 170 -21.28 4.55 3.21
CA ILE A 170 -21.16 5.22 1.91
C ILE A 170 -20.85 6.71 2.07
N ALA A 171 -21.53 7.40 2.97
CA ALA A 171 -21.28 8.82 3.23
C ALA A 171 -19.88 9.02 3.85
N LYS A 172 -19.47 8.12 4.75
CA LYS A 172 -18.12 8.09 5.33
C LYS A 172 -17.07 7.91 4.23
N PHE A 173 -17.24 6.92 3.35
CA PHE A 173 -16.31 6.64 2.26
C PHE A 173 -16.18 7.83 1.29
N ARG A 174 -17.29 8.41 0.83
CA ARG A 174 -17.29 9.58 -0.04
C ARG A 174 -16.60 10.79 0.58
N LYS A 175 -16.86 11.06 1.87
CA LYS A 175 -16.15 12.10 2.62
C LYS A 175 -14.64 11.84 2.62
N ASN A 176 -14.23 10.61 2.96
CA ASN A 176 -12.84 10.24 3.07
C ASN A 176 -12.11 10.30 1.72
N LEU A 177 -12.76 9.90 0.63
CA LEU A 177 -12.22 10.04 -0.72
C LEU A 177 -11.82 11.49 -1.03
N ILE A 178 -12.63 12.47 -0.64
CA ILE A 178 -12.35 13.89 -0.84
C ILE A 178 -11.27 14.39 0.13
N LEU A 179 -11.31 13.95 1.38
CA LEU A 179 -10.41 14.43 2.42
C LEU A 179 -9.03 13.74 2.39
N LEU A 180 -8.99 12.47 2.05
CA LEU A 180 -7.83 11.59 2.16
C LEU A 180 -7.29 11.12 0.82
N GLY A 181 -8.01 11.32 -0.28
CA GLY A 181 -7.66 10.81 -1.60
C GLY A 181 -6.35 11.35 -2.19
N LYS A 182 -5.87 12.50 -1.69
CA LYS A 182 -4.61 13.14 -2.14
C LYS A 182 -3.63 13.23 -0.99
N ALA A 183 -2.34 13.10 -1.31
CA ALA A 183 -1.27 13.33 -0.34
C ALA A 183 -1.32 14.76 0.21
N ARG A 184 -1.02 14.94 1.49
CA ARG A 184 -1.17 16.19 2.23
C ARG A 184 0.09 16.49 3.03
N VAL A 185 0.39 17.79 3.21
CA VAL A 185 1.50 18.23 4.07
C VAL A 185 1.30 17.69 5.49
N HIS A 186 2.33 17.02 6.00
CA HIS A 186 2.46 16.75 7.43
C HIS A 186 3.22 17.93 8.07
N ARG A 187 2.56 18.68 8.95
CA ARG A 187 3.12 19.95 9.48
C ARG A 187 4.36 19.75 10.33
N GLN A 188 4.48 18.61 10.99
CA GLN A 188 5.59 18.29 11.89
C GLN A 188 6.70 17.48 11.21
N SER A 189 6.57 17.17 9.92
CA SER A 189 7.50 16.31 9.20
C SER A 189 8.32 17.07 8.18
N GLN A 190 9.64 16.85 8.20
CA GLN A 190 10.57 17.29 7.15
C GLN A 190 10.61 16.30 5.99
N PHE A 191 10.44 15.00 6.24
CA PHE A 191 10.65 13.93 5.28
C PHE A 191 9.37 13.35 4.70
N PHE A 192 8.21 13.54 5.33
CA PHE A 192 6.99 12.85 4.93
C PHE A 192 5.81 13.79 4.66
N TYR A 193 4.93 13.31 3.80
CA TYR A 193 3.56 13.75 3.65
C TYR A 193 2.63 12.74 4.34
N HIS A 194 1.41 13.13 4.68
CA HIS A 194 0.34 12.15 4.81
C HIS A 194 0.04 11.60 3.42
N ALA A 195 0.11 10.29 3.24
CA ALA A 195 -0.24 9.67 1.98
C ALA A 195 -1.71 9.91 1.64
N GLY A 196 -1.98 9.99 0.35
CA GLY A 196 -3.29 9.83 -0.22
C GLY A 196 -3.41 8.45 -0.87
N MET A 197 -4.29 8.36 -1.87
CA MET A 197 -4.43 7.18 -2.70
C MET A 197 -3.25 7.09 -3.67
N THR A 198 -2.17 6.47 -3.22
CA THR A 198 -0.91 6.30 -3.94
C THR A 198 -0.85 4.88 -4.48
N TRP A 199 -0.28 4.70 -5.66
CA TRP A 199 -0.07 3.39 -6.27
C TRP A 199 1.34 2.86 -5.99
N GLY A 200 1.44 1.52 -5.96
CA GLY A 200 2.69 0.78 -5.85
C GLY A 200 2.97 0.29 -4.44
N GLY A 201 3.15 -1.01 -4.35
CA GLY A 201 3.54 -1.72 -3.13
C GLY A 201 5.00 -2.19 -3.15
N HIS A 202 5.81 -1.73 -4.13
CA HIS A 202 7.14 -2.26 -4.36
C HIS A 202 8.18 -1.90 -3.28
N ALA A 203 7.94 -0.85 -2.47
CA ALA A 203 8.80 -0.53 -1.32
C ALA A 203 8.05 0.31 -0.28
N TYR A 204 7.81 -0.26 0.89
CA TYR A 204 7.16 0.44 1.99
C TYR A 204 7.67 0.00 3.36
N LEU A 205 7.62 0.88 4.32
CA LEU A 205 7.83 0.57 5.72
C LEU A 205 6.50 0.17 6.37
N LEU A 206 6.54 -0.83 7.21
CA LEU A 206 5.38 -1.31 7.93
C LEU A 206 5.76 -1.60 9.38
N ASN A 207 4.99 -1.12 10.33
CA ASN A 207 5.14 -1.50 11.71
C ASN A 207 4.14 -2.61 12.11
N ARG A 208 4.30 -3.15 13.31
CA ARG A 208 3.46 -4.24 13.83
C ARG A 208 1.97 -3.89 13.85
N ALA A 209 1.62 -2.65 14.22
CA ALA A 209 0.23 -2.21 14.28
C ALA A 209 -0.40 -2.13 12.88
N GLY A 210 0.35 -1.58 11.93
CA GLY A 210 -0.04 -1.53 10.52
C GLY A 210 -0.23 -2.92 9.93
N ALA A 211 0.70 -3.85 10.22
CA ALA A 211 0.61 -5.22 9.76
C ALA A 211 -0.68 -5.91 10.24
N ARG A 212 -1.03 -5.77 11.51
CA ARG A 212 -2.28 -6.33 12.06
C ARG A 212 -3.53 -5.74 11.40
N LYS A 213 -3.54 -4.44 11.16
CA LYS A 213 -4.64 -3.76 10.47
C LYS A 213 -4.80 -4.27 9.04
N LEU A 214 -3.69 -4.40 8.29
CA LEU A 214 -3.72 -4.90 6.91
C LEU A 214 -4.17 -6.35 6.83
N LEU A 215 -3.72 -7.21 7.75
CA LEU A 215 -4.19 -8.59 7.83
C LEU A 215 -5.69 -8.66 8.02
N SER A 216 -6.23 -7.93 9.00
CA SER A 216 -7.67 -7.89 9.23
C SER A 216 -8.43 -7.28 8.05
N TYR A 217 -7.84 -6.29 7.38
CA TYR A 217 -8.47 -5.56 6.29
C TYR A 217 -8.54 -6.38 4.99
N ASN A 218 -7.53 -7.20 4.71
CA ASN A 218 -7.43 -8.02 3.50
C ASN A 218 -7.45 -9.53 3.78
N GLU A 219 -8.12 -9.95 4.85
CA GLU A 219 -8.23 -11.33 5.29
C GLU A 219 -8.70 -12.27 4.18
N ASN A 220 -9.57 -11.77 3.30
CA ASN A 220 -10.17 -12.54 2.21
C ASN A 220 -9.41 -12.49 0.90
N LEU A 221 -8.23 -11.88 0.86
CA LEU A 221 -7.44 -11.72 -0.37
C LEU A 221 -8.22 -11.01 -1.50
N ARG A 222 -9.11 -10.10 -1.13
CA ARG A 222 -10.00 -9.39 -2.06
C ARG A 222 -9.28 -8.34 -2.88
N PHE A 223 -8.24 -7.75 -2.30
CA PHE A 223 -7.50 -6.64 -2.88
C PHE A 223 -6.06 -7.04 -3.16
N LEU A 224 -5.51 -6.52 -4.24
CA LEU A 224 -4.06 -6.42 -4.37
C LEU A 224 -3.49 -5.62 -3.18
N PRO A 225 -2.22 -5.80 -2.81
CA PRO A 225 -1.64 -5.12 -1.66
C PRO A 225 -1.79 -3.60 -1.71
N ASP A 226 -1.51 -2.98 -2.85
CA ASP A 226 -1.61 -1.54 -3.05
C ASP A 226 -3.07 -1.03 -3.06
N GLU A 227 -4.02 -1.84 -3.50
CA GLU A 227 -5.45 -1.55 -3.37
C GLU A 227 -5.86 -1.61 -1.89
N ALA A 228 -5.43 -2.65 -1.15
CA ALA A 228 -5.69 -2.77 0.28
C ALA A 228 -5.19 -1.54 1.05
N PHE A 229 -3.99 -1.03 0.74
CA PHE A 229 -3.47 0.19 1.35
C PHE A 229 -4.37 1.41 1.09
N ARG A 230 -4.84 1.56 -0.14
CA ARG A 230 -5.69 2.70 -0.55
C ARG A 230 -7.04 2.66 0.15
N TYR A 231 -7.67 1.48 0.22
CA TYR A 231 -8.94 1.32 0.94
C TYR A 231 -8.76 1.52 2.44
N ALA A 232 -7.69 1.01 3.04
CA ALA A 232 -7.40 1.20 4.45
C ALA A 232 -7.18 2.70 4.80
N ILE A 233 -6.52 3.47 3.91
CA ILE A 233 -6.41 4.93 4.03
C ILE A 233 -7.80 5.57 4.01
N LEU A 234 -8.68 5.16 3.09
CA LEU A 234 -10.01 5.73 2.95
C LEU A 234 -10.94 5.37 4.10
N ASP A 235 -10.73 4.23 4.75
CA ASP A 235 -11.46 3.90 5.98
C ASP A 235 -11.12 4.84 7.14
N GLY A 236 -9.95 5.50 7.08
CA GLY A 236 -9.52 6.50 8.05
C GLY A 236 -8.99 5.90 9.36
N GLN A 237 -8.86 4.58 9.44
CA GLN A 237 -8.29 3.85 10.57
C GLN A 237 -6.80 3.53 10.39
N PHE A 238 -6.27 3.79 9.20
CA PHE A 238 -4.92 3.47 8.79
C PHE A 238 -4.14 4.75 8.50
N SER A 239 -3.08 4.98 9.28
CA SER A 239 -2.23 6.17 9.15
C SER A 239 -1.06 5.88 8.24
N VAL A 240 -0.97 6.58 7.11
CA VAL A 240 0.07 6.33 6.12
C VAL A 240 0.87 7.57 5.79
N GLY A 241 2.19 7.43 5.89
CA GLY A 241 3.17 8.39 5.41
C GLY A 241 3.55 8.13 3.95
N MET A 242 4.03 9.15 3.27
CA MET A 242 4.66 9.05 1.95
C MET A 242 5.94 9.89 1.98
N SER A 243 7.07 9.29 1.68
CA SER A 243 8.33 10.02 1.66
C SER A 243 8.34 11.11 0.59
N LYS A 244 8.97 12.24 0.89
CA LYS A 244 9.12 13.35 -0.08
C LYS A 244 10.15 13.04 -1.15
N VAL A 245 11.09 12.15 -0.83
CA VAL A 245 12.09 11.60 -1.74
C VAL A 245 11.74 10.15 -2.01
N LYS A 246 11.80 9.72 -3.25
CA LYS A 246 11.68 8.29 -3.60
C LYS A 246 13.01 7.62 -3.34
N TYR A 247 13.08 6.84 -2.29
CA TYR A 247 14.27 6.05 -1.94
C TYR A 247 14.42 4.80 -2.79
N PHE A 248 13.28 4.24 -3.20
CA PHE A 248 13.21 3.03 -4.00
C PHE A 248 12.31 3.26 -5.22
N GLY A 249 12.62 2.55 -6.29
CA GLY A 249 11.85 2.49 -7.53
C GLY A 249 11.41 1.07 -7.83
N CYS A 250 10.78 0.90 -8.99
CA CYS A 250 10.40 -0.38 -9.55
C CYS A 250 11.18 -0.56 -10.86
N ASP A 251 11.88 -1.67 -11.02
CA ASP A 251 12.61 -1.99 -12.24
C ASP A 251 11.66 -2.59 -13.28
N THR A 252 11.37 -1.80 -14.30
CA THR A 252 10.40 -2.16 -15.34
C THR A 252 10.90 -3.25 -16.29
N GLN A 253 12.19 -3.61 -16.27
CA GLN A 253 12.73 -4.67 -17.13
C GLN A 253 12.12 -6.04 -16.85
N PHE A 254 11.64 -6.27 -15.62
CA PHE A 254 11.07 -7.55 -15.22
C PHE A 254 9.61 -7.76 -15.64
N GLY A 255 8.92 -6.71 -16.09
CA GLY A 255 7.50 -6.78 -16.42
C GLY A 255 6.60 -7.12 -15.22
N SER A 256 5.32 -7.36 -15.50
CA SER A 256 4.35 -7.80 -14.48
C SER A 256 4.05 -9.29 -14.61
N ALA A 257 4.20 -10.04 -13.53
CA ALA A 257 3.80 -11.46 -13.48
C ALA A 257 2.29 -11.64 -13.25
N LEU A 258 1.56 -10.55 -12.94
CA LEU A 258 0.16 -10.61 -12.52
C LEU A 258 -0.85 -10.49 -13.66
N ARG A 259 -0.42 -9.92 -14.80
CA ARG A 259 -1.30 -9.58 -15.92
C ARG A 259 -0.66 -9.94 -17.25
N SER A 260 -1.47 -10.32 -18.22
CA SER A 260 -1.02 -10.39 -19.61
C SER A 260 -0.68 -8.99 -20.12
N GLN A 261 0.12 -8.90 -21.18
CA GLN A 261 0.46 -7.62 -21.80
C GLN A 261 -0.80 -6.89 -22.29
N GLU A 262 -1.78 -7.61 -22.80
CA GLU A 262 -3.07 -7.06 -23.25
C GLU A 262 -3.86 -6.40 -22.11
N ASP A 263 -3.88 -7.01 -20.91
CA ASP A 263 -4.51 -6.43 -19.73
C ASP A 263 -3.78 -5.17 -19.26
N HIS A 264 -2.46 -5.14 -19.45
CA HIS A 264 -1.62 -3.99 -19.09
C HIS A 264 -1.87 -2.81 -20.02
N ASP A 265 -1.96 -3.08 -21.31
CA ASP A 265 -2.20 -2.05 -22.35
C ASP A 265 -3.60 -1.45 -22.21
N ALA A 266 -4.63 -2.28 -21.97
CA ALA A 266 -5.98 -1.80 -21.70
C ALA A 266 -6.07 -0.92 -20.44
N HIS A 267 -5.23 -1.18 -19.44
CA HIS A 267 -5.17 -0.35 -18.23
C HIS A 267 -4.46 0.98 -18.49
N HIS A 268 -3.41 1.00 -19.32
CA HIS A 268 -2.70 2.24 -19.71
C HIS A 268 -3.56 3.17 -20.56
N GLU A 269 -4.42 2.62 -21.42
CA GLU A 269 -5.38 3.44 -22.18
C GLU A 269 -6.41 4.14 -21.29
N MET A 270 -6.82 3.50 -20.18
CA MET A 270 -7.75 4.10 -19.22
C MET A 270 -7.10 5.09 -18.25
N PHE A 271 -5.80 4.95 -18.00
CA PHE A 271 -5.05 5.79 -17.06
C PHE A 271 -3.66 6.09 -17.63
N PRO A 272 -3.53 7.01 -18.60
CA PRO A 272 -2.22 7.37 -19.13
C PRO A 272 -1.32 7.86 -18.01
N SER A 273 -0.12 7.31 -17.95
CA SER A 273 0.93 7.76 -17.02
C SER A 273 1.41 9.14 -17.48
N ASP A 274 1.23 10.15 -16.61
CA ASP A 274 1.92 11.44 -16.76
C ASP A 274 3.44 11.31 -16.56
#